data_1d81ac312204a786bb2bf147fec64cd2
#
_entry.id   1d81ac312204a786bb2bf147fec64cd2
#
_cell.length_a   1.000
_cell.length_b   1.000
_cell.length_c   1.000
_cell.angle_alpha   90.00
_cell.angle_beta   90.00
_cell.angle_gamma   90.00
#
_symmetry.space_group_name_H-M   'P 1'
#
loop_
_entity.id
_entity.type
_entity.pdbx_description
1 polymer ?
#
loop_
_entity_poly.entity_id
_entity_poly.type
_entity_poly.pdbx_seq_one_letter_code
_entity_poly.pdbx_strand_id
1 'polypeptide(L)'
;MAVRNQLIHRSPQAVWAVLADPTLYGEWVVGPSESTPLDQLWPEVGSRLRYTVRLGPWSTDGVTTVRHREPGKELELEASFKSLGTARIFLQLRPWGEETLVVCDEHPLRGIGATLHNSASEALLQLRHRGMLTRLARIVEEEHQVTRRA
;
A
#
# COMPACT_ATOMS: atom_id res chain seq x y z
N MET A 1 9.82 2.13 -12.66
CA MET A 1 9.67 3.17 -11.65
C MET A 1 8.41 3.97 -11.92
N ALA A 2 7.55 4.10 -10.95
CA ALA A 2 6.29 4.82 -11.11
C ALA A 2 6.05 5.70 -9.90
N VAL A 3 5.79 6.99 -10.16
CA VAL A 3 5.45 7.96 -9.13
C VAL A 3 4.02 8.44 -9.38
N ARG A 4 3.21 8.38 -8.33
CA ARG A 4 1.82 8.84 -8.39
C ARG A 4 1.50 9.66 -7.17
N ASN A 5 0.48 10.49 -7.28
CA ASN A 5 0.00 11.26 -6.15
C ASN A 5 -1.53 11.28 -6.12
N GLN A 6 -2.06 11.54 -4.94
CA GLN A 6 -3.50 11.58 -4.72
C GLN A 6 -3.79 12.54 -3.59
N LEU A 7 -4.70 13.48 -3.82
CA LEU A 7 -5.20 14.32 -2.75
C LEU A 7 -6.29 13.58 -1.99
N ILE A 8 -6.14 13.50 -0.68
CA ILE A 8 -7.12 12.88 0.21
C ILE A 8 -7.69 13.97 1.09
N HIS A 9 -9.02 14.07 1.12
CA HIS A 9 -9.72 15.14 1.81
C HIS A 9 -9.84 14.87 3.31
N ARG A 10 -8.74 14.51 3.94
CA ARG A 10 -8.62 14.26 5.39
C ARG A 10 -7.19 14.59 5.81
N SER A 11 -6.99 14.74 7.11
CA SER A 11 -5.70 15.09 7.68
C SER A 11 -4.66 13.98 7.52
N PRO A 12 -3.35 14.31 7.61
CA PRO A 12 -2.31 13.27 7.61
C PRO A 12 -2.49 12.23 8.71
N GLN A 13 -3.01 12.62 9.87
CA GLN A 13 -3.27 11.69 10.95
C GLN A 13 -4.33 10.66 10.56
N ALA A 14 -5.37 11.09 9.86
CA ALA A 14 -6.42 10.19 9.39
C ALA A 14 -5.88 9.21 8.34
N VAL A 15 -5.04 9.69 7.43
CA VAL A 15 -4.40 8.82 6.44
C VAL A 15 -3.48 7.81 7.14
N TRP A 16 -2.68 8.29 8.08
CA TRP A 16 -1.77 7.42 8.82
C TRP A 16 -2.52 6.32 9.59
N ALA A 17 -3.66 6.64 10.16
CA ALA A 17 -4.46 5.66 10.90
C ALA A 17 -4.85 4.46 10.01
N VAL A 18 -5.16 4.71 8.75
CA VAL A 18 -5.48 3.63 7.80
C VAL A 18 -4.22 2.87 7.42
N LEU A 19 -3.12 3.57 7.15
CA LEU A 19 -1.85 2.91 6.81
C LEU A 19 -1.32 2.05 7.96
N ALA A 20 -1.57 2.47 9.19
CA ALA A 20 -1.13 1.76 10.38
C ALA A 20 -2.02 0.57 10.74
N ASP A 21 -3.13 0.38 10.06
CA ASP A 21 -4.04 -0.74 10.32
C ASP A 21 -3.70 -1.91 9.38
N PRO A 22 -3.11 -2.99 9.92
CA PRO A 22 -2.69 -4.12 9.08
C PRO A 22 -3.86 -4.87 8.46
N THR A 23 -5.06 -4.74 9.01
CA THR A 23 -6.24 -5.43 8.46
C THR A 23 -6.80 -4.73 7.22
N LEU A 24 -6.47 -3.46 7.03
CA LEU A 24 -6.93 -2.69 5.87
C LEU A 24 -5.96 -2.73 4.70
N TYR A 25 -4.75 -3.21 4.91
CA TYR A 25 -3.69 -3.20 3.90
C TYR A 25 -4.13 -3.83 2.58
N GLY A 26 -4.72 -5.03 2.62
CA GLY A 26 -5.17 -5.69 1.40
C GLY A 26 -6.22 -4.89 0.64
N GLU A 27 -7.07 -4.19 1.37
CA GLU A 27 -8.15 -3.42 0.76
C GLU A 27 -7.66 -2.24 -0.07
N TRP A 28 -6.62 -1.53 0.39
CA TRP A 28 -6.15 -0.40 -0.39
C TRP A 28 -5.04 -0.77 -1.37
N VAL A 29 -4.24 -1.79 -1.10
CA VAL A 29 -3.16 -2.20 -2.00
C VAL A 29 -3.67 -3.00 -3.18
N VAL A 30 -4.56 -3.95 -2.94
CA VAL A 30 -4.99 -4.90 -3.97
C VAL A 30 -6.43 -4.68 -4.41
N GLY A 31 -7.27 -4.23 -3.52
CA GLY A 31 -8.72 -4.18 -3.65
C GLY A 31 -9.33 -5.11 -2.61
N PRO A 32 -10.58 -5.56 -2.79
CA PRO A 32 -11.21 -6.44 -1.81
C PRO A 32 -10.39 -7.70 -1.57
N SER A 33 -9.59 -7.68 -0.51
CA SER A 33 -8.63 -8.73 -0.20
C SER A 33 -8.35 -8.68 1.30
N GLU A 34 -8.04 -9.84 1.86
CA GLU A 34 -7.69 -9.95 3.26
C GLU A 34 -6.19 -9.79 3.47
N SER A 35 -5.83 -9.13 4.56
CA SER A 35 -4.45 -9.07 5.01
C SER A 35 -4.38 -9.45 6.48
N THR A 36 -3.34 -10.19 6.84
CA THR A 36 -3.17 -10.72 8.19
C THR A 36 -1.78 -10.36 8.69
N PRO A 37 -1.66 -9.69 9.84
CA PRO A 37 -0.34 -9.41 10.41
C PRO A 37 0.33 -10.71 10.83
N LEU A 38 1.63 -10.82 10.55
CA LEU A 38 2.45 -11.96 10.96
C LEU A 38 3.05 -11.76 12.35
N ASP A 39 3.02 -10.51 12.83
CA ASP A 39 3.38 -10.15 14.18
C ASP A 39 2.44 -9.03 14.62
N GLN A 40 2.53 -8.58 15.86
CA GLN A 40 1.62 -7.57 16.38
C GLN A 40 2.27 -6.18 16.46
N LEU A 41 3.28 -5.95 15.63
CA LEU A 41 4.09 -4.73 15.70
C LEU A 41 3.81 -3.75 14.56
N TRP A 42 2.94 -4.11 13.60
CA TRP A 42 2.67 -3.25 12.45
C TRP A 42 2.19 -1.86 12.88
N PRO A 43 2.73 -0.77 12.36
CA PRO A 43 3.72 -0.67 11.26
C PRO A 43 5.15 -0.39 11.73
N GLU A 44 5.63 -1.03 12.79
CA GLU A 44 7.01 -0.84 13.21
C GLU A 44 7.98 -1.41 12.19
N VAL A 45 9.19 -0.84 12.13
CA VAL A 45 10.22 -1.30 11.21
C VAL A 45 10.53 -2.78 11.49
N GLY A 46 10.52 -3.58 10.42
CA GLY A 46 10.72 -5.02 10.52
C GLY A 46 9.44 -5.82 10.68
N SER A 47 8.33 -5.19 11.00
CA SER A 47 7.05 -5.89 11.10
C SER A 47 6.55 -6.31 9.72
N ARG A 48 5.78 -7.41 9.68
CA ARG A 48 5.34 -8.02 8.43
C ARG A 48 3.87 -8.34 8.47
N LEU A 49 3.25 -8.36 7.28
CA LEU A 49 1.91 -8.89 7.09
C LEU A 49 1.84 -9.71 5.81
N ARG A 50 0.85 -10.60 5.77
CA ARG A 50 0.56 -11.43 4.60
C ARG A 50 -0.72 -10.95 3.95
N TYR A 51 -0.76 -10.99 2.63
CA TYR A 51 -1.95 -10.66 1.87
C TYR A 51 -2.03 -11.54 0.63
N THR A 52 -3.23 -11.64 0.04
CA THR A 52 -3.49 -12.49 -1.11
C THR A 52 -3.82 -11.63 -2.31
N VAL A 53 -3.17 -11.89 -3.43
CA VAL A 53 -3.46 -11.26 -4.72
C VAL A 53 -4.15 -12.27 -5.61
N ARG A 54 -5.31 -11.92 -6.14
CA ARG A 54 -6.04 -12.78 -7.07
C ARG A 54 -5.86 -12.28 -8.49
N LEU A 55 -5.48 -13.19 -9.39
CA LEU A 55 -5.24 -12.91 -10.80
C LEU A 55 -6.07 -13.88 -11.63
N GLY A 56 -7.35 -13.51 -11.86
CA GLY A 56 -8.29 -14.39 -12.54
C GLY A 56 -8.51 -15.66 -11.73
N PRO A 57 -8.28 -16.86 -12.33
CA PRO A 57 -8.45 -18.12 -11.59
C PRO A 57 -7.30 -18.43 -10.64
N TRP A 58 -6.25 -17.62 -10.65
CA TRP A 58 -5.07 -17.86 -9.83
C TRP A 58 -5.00 -16.89 -8.65
N SER A 59 -4.33 -17.33 -7.60
CA SER A 59 -4.01 -16.47 -6.48
C SER A 59 -2.57 -16.70 -6.05
N THR A 60 -1.96 -15.65 -5.51
CA THR A 60 -0.62 -15.75 -4.93
C THR A 60 -0.59 -14.97 -3.64
N ASP A 61 0.19 -15.44 -2.69
CA ASP A 61 0.37 -14.74 -1.43
C ASP A 61 1.57 -13.81 -1.52
N GLY A 62 1.44 -12.65 -0.89
CA GLY A 62 2.54 -11.72 -0.74
C GLY A 62 2.80 -11.43 0.72
N VAL A 63 4.04 -11.04 1.02
CA VAL A 63 4.42 -10.58 2.35
C VAL A 63 5.00 -9.19 2.20
N THR A 64 4.53 -8.27 3.03
CA THR A 64 5.05 -6.91 3.07
C THR A 64 5.76 -6.67 4.38
N THR A 65 6.96 -6.11 4.30
CA THR A 65 7.79 -5.77 5.45
C THR A 65 7.97 -4.27 5.52
N VAL A 66 7.82 -3.68 6.70
CA VAL A 66 8.09 -2.25 6.91
C VAL A 66 9.59 -2.04 6.95
N ARG A 67 10.12 -1.18 6.09
CA ARG A 67 11.55 -0.86 6.03
C ARG A 67 11.89 0.49 6.66
N HIS A 68 10.95 1.43 6.61
CA HIS A 68 11.13 2.76 7.21
C HIS A 68 9.77 3.30 7.60
N ARG A 69 9.74 4.03 8.69
CA ARG A 69 8.51 4.63 9.16
C ARG A 69 8.81 5.95 9.88
N GLU A 70 8.00 6.95 9.55
CA GLU A 70 7.95 8.21 10.30
C GLU A 70 6.47 8.53 10.47
N PRO A 71 5.90 8.32 11.68
CA PRO A 71 4.45 8.41 11.89
C PRO A 71 3.86 9.72 11.39
N GLY A 72 2.82 9.61 10.59
CA GLY A 72 2.12 10.75 10.00
C GLY A 72 2.83 11.39 8.81
N LYS A 73 4.00 10.89 8.40
CA LYS A 73 4.79 11.52 7.35
C LYS A 73 5.25 10.55 6.26
N GLU A 74 5.85 9.43 6.62
CA GLU A 74 6.44 8.52 5.64
C GLU A 74 6.28 7.07 6.03
N LEU A 75 6.14 6.21 5.03
CA LEU A 75 6.10 4.77 5.21
C LEU A 75 6.76 4.11 4.01
N GLU A 76 7.80 3.33 4.24
CA GLU A 76 8.47 2.55 3.20
C GLU A 76 8.23 1.07 3.43
N LEU A 77 7.72 0.40 2.41
CA LEU A 77 7.35 -1.00 2.45
C LEU A 77 8.11 -1.78 1.39
N GLU A 78 8.44 -3.02 1.69
CA GLU A 78 8.98 -3.95 0.72
C GLU A 78 7.97 -5.09 0.57
N ALA A 79 7.34 -5.14 -0.60
CA ALA A 79 6.35 -6.17 -0.92
C ALA A 79 7.03 -7.30 -1.68
N SER A 80 6.87 -8.52 -1.19
CA SER A 80 7.48 -9.71 -1.78
C SER A 80 6.40 -10.66 -2.26
N PHE A 81 6.48 -11.03 -3.54
CA PHE A 81 5.59 -12.02 -4.15
C PHE A 81 6.43 -13.23 -4.53
N LYS A 82 6.03 -14.41 -4.10
CA LYS A 82 6.82 -15.65 -4.23
C LYS A 82 7.43 -15.88 -5.61
N SER A 83 6.66 -15.62 -6.68
CA SER A 83 7.11 -15.91 -8.04
C SER A 83 7.34 -14.66 -8.88
N LEU A 84 6.95 -13.48 -8.40
CA LEU A 84 7.03 -12.25 -9.19
C LEU A 84 8.11 -11.29 -8.70
N GLY A 85 8.80 -11.62 -7.61
CA GLY A 85 9.89 -10.80 -7.09
C GLY A 85 9.45 -9.87 -5.98
N THR A 86 10.23 -8.81 -5.78
CA THR A 86 9.98 -7.82 -4.74
C THR A 86 9.86 -6.44 -5.33
N ALA A 87 9.10 -5.58 -4.64
CA ALA A 87 8.95 -4.19 -5.02
C ALA A 87 9.00 -3.32 -3.77
N ARG A 88 9.52 -2.11 -3.93
CA ARG A 88 9.52 -1.13 -2.86
C ARG A 88 8.39 -0.14 -3.09
N ILE A 89 7.65 0.15 -2.04
CA ILE A 89 6.59 1.15 -2.04
C ILE A 89 6.96 2.21 -1.01
N PHE A 90 7.13 3.43 -1.46
CA PHE A 90 7.45 4.55 -0.58
C PHE A 90 6.31 5.55 -0.60
N LEU A 91 5.70 5.78 0.55
CA LEU A 91 4.57 6.68 0.71
C LEU A 91 4.99 7.90 1.52
N GLN A 92 4.70 9.08 1.00
CA GLN A 92 4.89 10.34 1.71
C GLN A 92 3.56 11.03 1.89
N LEU A 93 3.30 11.48 3.11
CA LEU A 93 2.09 12.22 3.45
C LEU A 93 2.46 13.69 3.62
N ARG A 94 2.02 14.52 2.67
CA ARG A 94 2.31 15.95 2.69
C ARG A 94 1.07 16.73 3.09
N PRO A 95 1.16 17.56 4.14
CA PRO A 95 0.02 18.42 4.49
C PRO A 95 -0.33 19.35 3.33
N TRP A 96 -1.62 19.46 3.05
CA TRP A 96 -2.13 20.31 1.98
C TRP A 96 -3.34 21.07 2.54
N GLY A 97 -3.06 22.15 3.29
CA GLY A 97 -4.07 22.76 4.13
C GLY A 97 -4.48 21.80 5.24
N GLU A 98 -5.77 21.49 5.33
CA GLU A 98 -6.28 20.51 6.29
C GLU A 98 -6.35 19.11 5.67
N GLU A 99 -5.93 18.97 4.44
CA GLU A 99 -5.98 17.74 3.69
C GLU A 99 -4.58 17.13 3.55
N THR A 100 -4.46 16.06 2.80
CA THR A 100 -3.19 15.37 2.62
C THR A 100 -2.95 15.07 1.15
N LEU A 101 -1.78 15.43 0.65
CA LEU A 101 -1.31 14.96 -0.64
C LEU A 101 -0.43 13.74 -0.38
N VAL A 102 -0.89 12.57 -0.82
CA VAL A 102 -0.11 11.35 -0.73
C VAL A 102 0.70 11.17 -1.99
N VAL A 103 2.02 11.04 -1.83
CA VAL A 103 2.92 10.75 -2.95
C VAL A 103 3.41 9.33 -2.78
N CYS A 104 3.23 8.52 -3.81
CA CYS A 104 3.65 7.12 -3.81
C CYS A 104 4.70 6.91 -4.90
N ASP A 105 5.83 6.36 -4.50
CA ASP A 105 6.91 5.97 -5.40
C ASP A 105 7.06 4.46 -5.30
N GLU A 106 6.90 3.76 -6.42
CA GLU A 106 7.00 2.30 -6.46
C GLU A 106 7.97 1.87 -7.54
N HIS A 107 8.90 0.96 -7.19
CA HIS A 107 9.77 0.37 -8.18
C HIS A 107 10.15 -1.07 -7.80
N PRO A 108 10.33 -1.92 -8.83
CA PRO A 108 10.76 -3.30 -8.61
C PRO A 108 12.21 -3.32 -8.11
N LEU A 109 12.49 -4.21 -7.16
CA LEU A 109 13.82 -4.38 -6.60
C LEU A 109 14.48 -5.65 -7.12
N ARG A 110 13.75 -6.78 -7.15
CA ARG A 110 14.31 -8.09 -7.49
C ARG A 110 13.25 -8.95 -8.16
N GLY A 111 13.72 -10.01 -8.82
CA GLY A 111 12.85 -11.04 -9.35
C GLY A 111 12.56 -10.87 -10.83
N ILE A 112 11.61 -11.64 -11.32
CA ILE A 112 11.26 -11.72 -12.73
C ILE A 112 10.83 -10.35 -13.26
N GLY A 113 10.04 -9.61 -12.50
CA GLY A 113 9.57 -8.29 -12.90
C GLY A 113 10.70 -7.28 -13.05
N ALA A 114 11.81 -7.43 -12.29
CA ALA A 114 12.95 -6.53 -12.35
C ALA A 114 13.91 -6.89 -13.47
N THR A 115 14.01 -8.17 -13.84
CA THR A 115 15.01 -8.64 -14.78
C THR A 115 14.47 -8.84 -16.19
N LEU A 116 13.23 -9.25 -16.34
CA LEU A 116 12.68 -9.63 -17.63
C LEU A 116 11.79 -8.59 -18.30
N HIS A 117 11.43 -7.53 -17.60
CA HIS A 117 10.50 -6.54 -18.14
C HIS A 117 9.34 -7.19 -18.87
N ASN A 118 8.83 -8.25 -18.30
CA ASN A 118 7.76 -9.03 -18.88
C ASN A 118 6.49 -8.19 -18.88
N SER A 119 5.79 -8.17 -20.00
CA SER A 119 4.55 -7.39 -20.14
C SER A 119 3.50 -7.80 -19.11
N ALA A 120 3.47 -9.08 -18.72
CA ALA A 120 2.54 -9.54 -17.68
C ALA A 120 2.89 -8.96 -16.31
N SER A 121 4.19 -8.91 -15.97
CA SER A 121 4.64 -8.33 -14.70
C SER A 121 4.39 -6.83 -14.64
N GLU A 122 4.64 -6.13 -15.75
CA GLU A 122 4.36 -4.70 -15.84
C GLU A 122 2.87 -4.42 -15.74
N ALA A 123 2.04 -5.23 -16.42
CA ALA A 123 0.61 -5.08 -16.36
C ALA A 123 0.09 -5.29 -14.94
N LEU A 124 0.64 -6.28 -14.22
CA LEU A 124 0.27 -6.54 -12.83
C LEU A 124 0.62 -5.36 -11.93
N LEU A 125 1.84 -4.83 -12.07
CA LEU A 125 2.27 -3.67 -11.31
C LEU A 125 1.42 -2.45 -11.61
N GLN A 126 1.08 -2.23 -12.88
CA GLN A 126 0.24 -1.11 -13.26
C GLN A 126 -1.19 -1.24 -12.76
N LEU A 127 -1.76 -2.45 -12.81
CA LEU A 127 -3.11 -2.69 -12.29
C LEU A 127 -3.18 -2.43 -10.80
N ARG A 128 -2.19 -2.92 -10.05
CA ARG A 128 -2.12 -2.67 -8.63
C ARG A 128 -1.93 -1.19 -8.34
N HIS A 129 -1.02 -0.54 -9.05
CA HIS A 129 -0.68 0.85 -8.86
C HIS A 129 -1.83 1.79 -9.22
N ARG A 130 -2.57 1.44 -10.28
CA ARG A 130 -3.61 2.29 -10.84
C ARG A 130 -4.75 2.61 -9.86
N GLY A 131 -5.15 1.64 -9.05
CA GLY A 131 -6.26 1.81 -8.12
C GLY A 131 -5.85 2.02 -6.67
N MET A 132 -4.57 1.84 -6.34
CA MET A 132 -4.12 1.79 -4.96
C MET A 132 -4.40 3.09 -4.20
N LEU A 133 -3.97 4.22 -4.72
CA LEU A 133 -4.16 5.49 -4.05
C LEU A 133 -5.62 5.93 -4.05
N THR A 134 -6.37 5.62 -5.10
CA THR A 134 -7.80 5.89 -5.15
C THR A 134 -8.56 5.10 -4.09
N ARG A 135 -8.20 3.82 -3.92
CA ARG A 135 -8.81 3.00 -2.87
C ARG A 135 -8.43 3.51 -1.49
N LEU A 136 -7.16 3.89 -1.30
CA LEU A 136 -6.71 4.46 -0.04
C LEU A 136 -7.51 5.73 0.31
N ALA A 137 -7.66 6.62 -0.65
CA ALA A 137 -8.42 7.85 -0.44
C ALA A 137 -9.86 7.55 -0.02
N ARG A 138 -10.51 6.60 -0.71
CA ARG A 138 -11.88 6.22 -0.39
C ARG A 138 -12.00 5.66 1.03
N ILE A 139 -11.09 4.77 1.40
CA ILE A 139 -11.12 4.16 2.73
C ILE A 139 -10.91 5.21 3.82
N VAL A 140 -9.93 6.09 3.64
CA VAL A 140 -9.65 7.14 4.61
C VAL A 140 -10.85 8.06 4.78
N GLU A 141 -11.45 8.48 3.68
CA GLU A 141 -12.57 9.43 3.71
C GLU A 141 -13.81 8.79 4.31
N GLU A 142 -14.08 7.52 4.02
CA GLU A 142 -15.21 6.80 4.59
C GLU A 142 -15.04 6.52 6.07
N GLU A 143 -13.88 6.00 6.48
CA GLU A 143 -13.59 5.69 7.87
C GLU A 143 -13.67 6.93 8.75
N HIS A 144 -13.09 8.02 8.31
CA HIS A 144 -13.07 9.24 9.08
C HIS A 144 -14.45 9.90 9.14
N GLN A 145 -15.25 9.75 8.09
CA GLN A 145 -16.61 10.29 8.08
C GLN A 145 -17.50 9.54 9.09
N VAL A 146 -17.36 8.22 9.18
CA VAL A 146 -18.07 7.42 10.17
C VAL A 146 -17.69 7.85 11.59
N THR A 147 -16.43 8.07 11.85
CA THR A 147 -15.94 8.53 13.14
C THR A 147 -16.52 9.90 13.51
N ARG A 148 -16.66 10.79 12.54
CA ARG A 148 -17.24 12.12 12.77
C ARG A 148 -18.72 12.09 13.13
N ARG A 149 -19.45 11.11 12.62
CA ARG A 149 -20.88 10.96 12.88
C ARG A 149 -21.16 10.31 14.22
N ALA A 150 -20.18 9.61 14.76
CA ALA A 150 -20.28 9.00 16.07
C ALA A 150 -19.94 10.01 17.16
#